data_cff22ce112b37b1ad3295b4b1dd09771
#
_entry.id   cff22ce112b37b1ad3295b4b1dd09771
#
_cell.length_a   1.000
_cell.length_b   1.000
_cell.length_c   1.000
_cell.angle_alpha   90.00
_cell.angle_beta   90.00
_cell.angle_gamma   90.00
#
_symmetry.space_group_name_H-M   'P 1'
#
loop_
_entity.id
_entity.type
_entity.pdbx_description
1 polymer ?
#
loop_
_entity_poly.entity_id
_entity_poly.type
_entity_poly.pdbx_seq_one_letter_code
_entity_poly.pdbx_strand_id
1 'polypeptide(L)'
;MSSSSFKYKEFFNGNTVMVIVPHEDDEINVAGSTIYGAIKEGLHVFLVYVTNGDFQYKADIRYKEVIRMASIMNLPMENIHFLGFPDNSGKDLLENRDTVFINHAGFSKTHGAYGITDYPTQYMGGSLSYTYNNLVLAITDIIGRFKPCTIISVDMDIHVDHQLTSIAVEEAIGKVVKENSNYRPKVLKSFAYDTDFESINDYYAMHLQSTVQNRAWIVDDSLSTNNPMLIWEDRLRIPVPDDCRSTSLVGNPMFRTLGVNMSQSSYKHGPKLINGDQVFWQRRTDNVVLRAKVTVTSGNSNKINDFLRYDIYDITEKIANPEDYAWIPDDTDQESTVTIHFDEPTEIKYINWFENVWLKNDVKQAVQGTTIKTSTGLEINIPTYYYPYFEECPYIKIYTFKKPITIDWISFTIKKPKGVKAGISEIEIYPPSNQSPTYFHILCDEQFAYDWIVYPGESLPSISVYGDSVIDNKDFTFFVDGKSMNYKLMIETLPTLIKNKSVSIRYGNHQMYHEIVLKQGNQWDYIIRKCINIYNKISYVLHKSKYRIGFNLAQKYRYKGF
;
A
#
# COMPACT_ATOMS: atom_id res chain seq x y z
N MET A 1 25.46 18.13 -14.80
CA MET A 1 24.69 18.40 -13.57
C MET A 1 23.96 17.11 -13.25
N SER A 2 24.06 16.57 -12.05
CA SER A 2 23.38 15.32 -11.72
C SER A 2 21.88 15.55 -11.80
N SER A 3 21.16 14.70 -12.56
CA SER A 3 19.69 14.60 -12.45
C SER A 3 19.33 14.54 -10.97
N SER A 4 18.37 15.32 -10.51
CA SER A 4 17.89 15.18 -9.13
C SER A 4 17.28 13.79 -9.03
N SER A 5 18.05 12.84 -8.52
CA SER A 5 17.53 11.52 -8.22
C SER A 5 16.41 11.66 -7.19
N PHE A 6 15.35 10.89 -7.33
CA PHE A 6 14.34 10.70 -6.30
C PHE A 6 15.01 10.50 -4.93
N LYS A 7 14.49 11.19 -3.92
CA LYS A 7 15.03 11.15 -2.55
C LYS A 7 14.03 10.49 -1.63
N TYR A 8 14.34 9.30 -1.17
CA TYR A 8 13.50 8.56 -0.22
C TYR A 8 13.26 9.34 1.07
N LYS A 9 14.29 10.01 1.60
CA LYS A 9 14.18 10.84 2.79
C LYS A 9 13.15 11.95 2.66
N GLU A 10 13.13 12.64 1.53
CA GLU A 10 12.18 13.72 1.25
C GLU A 10 10.77 13.15 1.08
N PHE A 11 10.63 12.09 0.27
CA PHE A 11 9.35 11.44 0.03
C PHE A 11 8.73 10.87 1.32
N PHE A 12 9.54 10.28 2.19
CA PHE A 12 9.09 9.70 3.45
C PHE A 12 8.97 10.71 4.60
N ASN A 13 9.29 11.98 4.40
CA ASN A 13 9.32 13.02 5.42
C ASN A 13 10.20 12.68 6.62
N GLY A 14 11.31 11.96 6.40
CA GLY A 14 12.23 11.60 7.47
C GLY A 14 13.13 10.42 7.16
N ASN A 15 13.83 9.93 8.20
CA ASN A 15 14.89 8.93 8.06
C ASN A 15 14.48 7.50 8.45
N THR A 16 13.26 7.30 8.97
CA THR A 16 12.84 6.01 9.52
C THR A 16 11.63 5.47 8.78
N VAL A 17 11.73 4.27 8.26
CA VAL A 17 10.67 3.57 7.54
C VAL A 17 10.42 2.23 8.22
N MET A 18 9.18 1.88 8.46
CA MET A 18 8.79 0.56 8.97
C MET A 18 7.93 -0.13 7.93
N VAL A 19 8.31 -1.36 7.57
CA VAL A 19 7.56 -2.22 6.66
C VAL A 19 6.97 -3.35 7.48
N ILE A 20 5.63 -3.50 7.45
CA ILE A 20 4.90 -4.50 8.23
C ILE A 20 4.19 -5.43 7.25
N VAL A 21 4.57 -6.70 7.26
CA VAL A 21 4.02 -7.71 6.36
C VAL A 21 3.72 -9.00 7.12
N PRO A 22 2.77 -9.82 6.64
CA PRO A 22 2.44 -11.08 7.33
C PRO A 22 3.56 -12.11 7.25
N HIS A 23 4.10 -12.42 6.06
CA HIS A 23 5.01 -13.54 5.85
C HIS A 23 6.39 -13.11 5.37
N GLU A 24 7.33 -14.02 5.51
CA GLU A 24 8.73 -13.86 5.14
C GLU A 24 8.94 -14.13 3.64
N ASP A 25 8.50 -13.24 2.80
CA ASP A 25 8.70 -13.02 1.37
C ASP A 25 7.80 -11.87 0.85
N ASP A 26 6.78 -11.49 1.62
CA ASP A 26 5.85 -10.43 1.23
C ASP A 26 6.52 -9.05 1.21
N GLU A 27 7.58 -8.83 1.97
CA GLU A 27 8.31 -7.55 1.96
C GLU A 27 8.83 -7.19 0.58
N ILE A 28 9.23 -8.20 -0.21
CA ILE A 28 9.69 -7.98 -1.58
C ILE A 28 8.52 -7.66 -2.50
N ASN A 29 7.40 -8.33 -2.31
CA ASN A 29 6.18 -8.13 -3.08
C ASN A 29 5.62 -6.72 -2.83
N VAL A 30 5.52 -6.34 -1.57
CA VAL A 30 4.90 -5.08 -1.13
C VAL A 30 5.80 -3.87 -1.38
N ALA A 31 7.10 -3.95 -1.10
CA ALA A 31 7.98 -2.79 -1.06
C ALA A 31 9.45 -3.06 -1.41
N GLY A 32 9.78 -4.15 -2.09
CA GLY A 32 11.16 -4.62 -2.24
C GLY A 32 12.14 -3.57 -2.76
N SER A 33 11.87 -2.97 -3.92
CA SER A 33 12.75 -1.95 -4.51
C SER A 33 12.80 -0.67 -3.67
N THR A 34 11.72 -0.35 -2.99
CA THR A 34 11.62 0.80 -2.07
C THR A 34 12.45 0.59 -0.82
N ILE A 35 12.41 -0.60 -0.20
CA ILE A 35 13.28 -0.99 0.91
C ILE A 35 14.75 -0.88 0.50
N TYR A 36 15.10 -1.48 -0.64
CA TYR A 36 16.46 -1.46 -1.16
C TYR A 36 16.97 -0.04 -1.39
N GLY A 37 16.17 0.82 -2.02
CA GLY A 37 16.51 2.21 -2.28
C GLY A 37 16.66 3.04 -1.00
N ALA A 38 15.76 2.87 -0.04
CA ALA A 38 15.82 3.55 1.25
C ALA A 38 17.10 3.18 2.03
N ILE A 39 17.44 1.88 2.10
CA ILE A 39 18.67 1.41 2.73
C ILE A 39 19.91 2.00 2.03
N LYS A 40 19.92 2.00 0.69
CA LYS A 40 21.02 2.55 -0.10
C LYS A 40 21.22 4.06 0.09
N GLU A 41 20.13 4.80 0.36
CA GLU A 41 20.18 6.22 0.71
C GLU A 41 20.58 6.47 2.17
N GLY A 42 20.67 5.42 2.99
CA GLY A 42 21.07 5.50 4.40
C GLY A 42 19.93 5.71 5.38
N LEU A 43 18.69 5.40 5.00
CA LEU A 43 17.57 5.45 5.91
C LEU A 43 17.57 4.24 6.85
N HIS A 44 17.01 4.41 8.04
CA HIS A 44 16.73 3.31 8.96
C HIS A 44 15.44 2.60 8.53
N VAL A 45 15.57 1.41 8.00
CA VAL A 45 14.45 0.57 7.62
C VAL A 45 14.25 -0.51 8.67
N PHE A 46 13.07 -0.55 9.28
CA PHE A 46 12.60 -1.63 10.13
C PHE A 46 11.69 -2.54 9.33
N LEU A 47 11.93 -3.85 9.43
CA LEU A 47 11.10 -4.86 8.80
C LEU A 47 10.44 -5.71 9.88
N VAL A 48 9.11 -5.81 9.82
CA VAL A 48 8.29 -6.49 10.82
C VAL A 48 7.49 -7.59 10.16
N TYR A 49 7.74 -8.82 10.56
CA TYR A 49 6.95 -9.98 10.18
C TYR A 49 5.93 -10.30 11.26
N VAL A 50 4.65 -10.38 10.87
CA VAL A 50 3.56 -10.64 11.80
C VAL A 50 3.54 -12.10 12.22
N THR A 51 3.62 -13.00 11.26
CA THR A 51 3.63 -14.45 11.52
C THR A 51 5.06 -14.98 11.59
N ASN A 52 5.20 -16.21 12.04
CA ASN A 52 6.48 -16.90 12.10
C ASN A 52 6.68 -17.91 10.95
N GLY A 53 5.79 -17.90 9.95
CA GLY A 53 5.87 -18.74 8.76
C GLY A 53 5.83 -20.25 9.05
N ASP A 54 5.14 -20.68 10.11
CA ASP A 54 5.18 -22.06 10.60
C ASP A 54 4.09 -22.97 10.04
N PHE A 55 3.31 -22.53 9.06
CA PHE A 55 2.17 -23.29 8.53
C PHE A 55 2.60 -24.53 7.74
N GLN A 56 3.40 -24.36 6.69
CA GLN A 56 3.82 -25.48 5.84
C GLN A 56 5.16 -26.08 6.23
N TYR A 57 5.98 -25.32 6.94
CA TYR A 57 7.34 -25.65 7.36
C TYR A 57 7.55 -25.24 8.82
N LYS A 58 8.62 -25.77 9.42
CA LYS A 58 9.10 -25.18 10.67
C LYS A 58 9.57 -23.76 10.43
N ALA A 59 9.26 -22.85 11.33
CA ALA A 59 9.67 -21.44 11.25
C ALA A 59 11.16 -21.23 10.99
N ASP A 60 12.03 -22.14 11.47
CA ASP A 60 13.49 -22.11 11.19
C ASP A 60 13.84 -22.01 9.70
N ILE A 61 13.01 -22.55 8.80
CA ILE A 61 13.26 -22.51 7.36
C ILE A 61 13.10 -21.09 6.85
N ARG A 62 11.96 -20.46 7.19
CA ARG A 62 11.64 -19.09 6.76
C ARG A 62 12.61 -18.08 7.36
N TYR A 63 12.95 -18.20 8.64
CA TYR A 63 13.93 -17.33 9.30
C TYR A 63 15.31 -17.38 8.65
N LYS A 64 15.77 -18.56 8.20
CA LYS A 64 17.02 -18.68 7.42
C LYS A 64 16.94 -17.99 6.06
N GLU A 65 15.78 -18.01 5.43
CA GLU A 65 15.56 -17.31 4.17
C GLU A 65 15.61 -15.80 4.36
N VAL A 66 14.98 -15.28 5.44
CA VAL A 66 15.06 -13.86 5.82
C VAL A 66 16.51 -13.42 6.08
N ILE A 67 17.31 -14.20 6.80
CA ILE A 67 18.74 -13.86 7.02
C ILE A 67 19.49 -13.69 5.70
N ARG A 68 19.22 -14.57 4.72
CA ARG A 68 19.83 -14.48 3.39
C ARG A 68 19.34 -13.26 2.61
N MET A 69 18.04 -12.99 2.66
CA MET A 69 17.43 -11.81 2.06
C MET A 69 18.05 -10.54 2.66
N ALA A 70 18.12 -10.44 3.98
CA ALA A 70 18.71 -9.31 4.69
C ALA A 70 20.16 -9.04 4.25
N SER A 71 20.94 -10.09 4.06
CA SER A 71 22.32 -9.97 3.55
C SER A 71 22.39 -9.41 2.13
N ILE A 72 21.44 -9.78 1.23
CA ILE A 72 21.38 -9.23 -0.14
C ILE A 72 20.97 -7.76 -0.12
N MET A 73 20.05 -7.41 0.76
CA MET A 73 19.49 -6.05 0.89
C MET A 73 20.41 -5.10 1.67
N ASN A 74 21.46 -5.63 2.34
CA ASN A 74 22.26 -4.92 3.34
C ASN A 74 21.39 -4.37 4.50
N LEU A 75 20.34 -5.11 4.89
CA LEU A 75 19.48 -4.78 6.02
C LEU A 75 20.05 -5.40 7.30
N PRO A 76 20.39 -4.59 8.33
CA PRO A 76 20.88 -5.11 9.61
C PRO A 76 19.84 -6.00 10.29
N MET A 77 20.26 -7.13 10.85
CA MET A 77 19.36 -8.09 11.52
C MET A 77 18.67 -7.49 12.76
N GLU A 78 19.31 -6.55 13.43
CA GLU A 78 18.71 -5.80 14.55
C GLU A 78 17.50 -4.93 14.17
N ASN A 79 17.34 -4.65 12.88
CA ASN A 79 16.19 -3.92 12.36
C ASN A 79 15.07 -4.86 11.88
N ILE A 80 15.23 -6.18 12.01
CA ILE A 80 14.22 -7.16 11.61
C ILE A 80 13.56 -7.73 12.86
N HIS A 81 12.25 -7.61 12.93
CA HIS A 81 11.47 -8.04 14.07
C HIS A 81 10.41 -9.07 13.64
N PHE A 82 10.33 -10.16 14.38
CA PHE A 82 9.30 -11.17 14.22
C PHE A 82 8.31 -11.05 15.39
N LEU A 83 7.04 -10.80 15.10
CA LEU A 83 6.02 -10.76 16.15
C LEU A 83 5.67 -12.17 16.66
N GLY A 84 5.93 -13.20 15.85
CA GLY A 84 5.83 -14.58 16.25
C GLY A 84 4.40 -15.12 16.37
N PHE A 85 3.42 -14.46 15.72
CA PHE A 85 2.05 -14.97 15.64
C PHE A 85 1.96 -16.13 14.63
N PRO A 86 0.90 -16.94 14.69
CA PRO A 86 0.80 -18.15 13.88
C PRO A 86 0.49 -17.81 12.41
N ASP A 87 1.10 -18.56 11.50
CA ASP A 87 0.84 -18.48 10.07
C ASP A 87 -0.50 -19.16 9.71
N ASN A 88 -1.18 -18.67 8.68
CA ASN A 88 -2.47 -19.15 8.16
C ASN A 88 -3.59 -19.19 9.24
N SER A 89 -3.58 -18.24 10.14
CA SER A 89 -4.50 -18.16 11.28
C SER A 89 -5.28 -16.84 11.33
N GLY A 90 -5.26 -16.07 10.25
CA GLY A 90 -5.91 -14.77 10.19
C GLY A 90 -7.39 -14.81 10.50
N LYS A 91 -8.08 -15.85 10.00
CA LYS A 91 -9.50 -16.06 10.28
C LYS A 91 -9.77 -16.32 11.77
N ASP A 92 -9.00 -17.21 12.38
CA ASP A 92 -9.16 -17.55 13.82
C ASP A 92 -8.95 -16.33 14.71
N LEU A 93 -7.96 -15.48 14.37
CA LEU A 93 -7.69 -14.23 15.10
C LEU A 93 -8.80 -13.20 14.92
N LEU A 94 -9.31 -12.99 13.70
CA LEU A 94 -10.36 -12.01 13.42
C LEU A 94 -11.72 -12.40 14.03
N GLU A 95 -12.04 -13.69 14.04
CA GLU A 95 -13.28 -14.19 14.64
C GLU A 95 -13.26 -14.18 16.18
N ASN A 96 -12.07 -14.22 16.81
CA ASN A 96 -11.90 -14.35 18.24
C ASN A 96 -10.92 -13.32 18.81
N ARG A 97 -11.40 -12.11 19.10
CA ARG A 97 -10.53 -11.02 19.57
C ARG A 97 -9.74 -11.34 20.83
N ASP A 98 -10.36 -12.02 21.80
CA ASP A 98 -9.79 -12.33 23.14
C ASP A 98 -9.60 -13.82 23.42
N THR A 99 -10.19 -14.69 22.59
CA THR A 99 -10.10 -16.13 22.80
C THR A 99 -8.77 -16.67 22.32
N VAL A 100 -8.03 -17.31 23.23
CA VAL A 100 -6.76 -17.96 22.90
C VAL A 100 -7.03 -19.27 22.15
N PHE A 101 -6.33 -19.47 21.04
CA PHE A 101 -6.38 -20.74 20.31
C PHE A 101 -4.99 -21.39 20.22
N ILE A 102 -4.99 -22.65 19.84
CA ILE A 102 -3.78 -23.44 19.61
C ILE A 102 -3.65 -23.66 18.10
N ASN A 103 -2.49 -23.26 17.52
CA ASN A 103 -2.24 -23.47 16.11
C ASN A 103 -1.97 -24.95 15.78
N HIS A 104 -1.90 -25.29 14.50
CA HIS A 104 -1.65 -26.64 14.03
C HIS A 104 -0.32 -27.26 14.50
N ALA A 105 0.67 -26.42 14.87
CA ALA A 105 1.95 -26.87 15.42
C ALA A 105 1.94 -27.06 16.95
N GLY A 106 0.80 -26.81 17.62
CA GLY A 106 0.62 -26.99 19.05
C GLY A 106 1.01 -25.79 19.92
N PHE A 107 1.26 -24.63 19.32
CA PHE A 107 1.57 -23.39 20.04
C PHE A 107 0.30 -22.57 20.29
N SER A 108 0.29 -21.84 21.42
CA SER A 108 -0.77 -20.90 21.79
C SER A 108 -0.24 -19.50 22.13
N LYS A 109 1.07 -19.30 21.96
CA LYS A 109 1.77 -18.06 22.27
C LYS A 109 2.83 -17.75 21.23
N THR A 110 3.14 -16.47 21.09
CA THR A 110 4.23 -16.01 20.23
C THR A 110 5.55 -16.66 20.60
N HIS A 111 6.34 -16.98 19.60
CA HIS A 111 7.65 -17.58 19.77
C HIS A 111 8.57 -17.25 18.58
N GLY A 112 9.85 -17.20 18.87
CA GLY A 112 10.87 -17.06 17.85
C GLY A 112 11.33 -18.40 17.29
N ALA A 113 12.22 -18.37 16.32
CA ALA A 113 12.79 -19.54 15.68
C ALA A 113 14.27 -19.31 15.35
N TYR A 114 15.00 -20.40 15.09
CA TYR A 114 16.39 -20.35 14.64
C TYR A 114 17.32 -19.49 15.51
N GLY A 115 17.11 -19.47 16.82
CA GLY A 115 17.89 -18.66 17.76
C GLY A 115 17.55 -17.16 17.76
N ILE A 116 16.55 -16.73 17.00
CA ILE A 116 16.03 -15.37 17.01
C ILE A 116 14.82 -15.33 17.92
N THR A 117 14.84 -14.43 18.90
CA THR A 117 13.74 -14.24 19.85
C THR A 117 12.64 -13.38 19.20
N ASP A 118 11.37 -13.73 19.41
CA ASP A 118 10.24 -12.92 18.97
C ASP A 118 10.21 -11.57 19.68
N TYR A 119 9.60 -10.58 19.04
CA TYR A 119 9.52 -9.20 19.52
C TYR A 119 8.85 -9.09 20.90
N PRO A 120 7.67 -9.70 21.16
CA PRO A 120 7.04 -9.65 22.47
C PRO A 120 7.96 -10.16 23.58
N THR A 121 8.62 -11.28 23.38
CA THR A 121 9.55 -11.83 24.38
C THR A 121 10.74 -10.90 24.62
N GLN A 122 11.26 -10.27 23.56
CA GLN A 122 12.42 -9.40 23.66
C GLN A 122 12.11 -8.03 24.29
N TYR A 123 10.97 -7.42 23.96
CA TYR A 123 10.69 -6.03 24.28
C TYR A 123 9.46 -5.79 25.18
N MET A 124 8.54 -6.76 25.30
CA MET A 124 7.31 -6.60 26.05
C MET A 124 7.27 -7.44 27.34
N GLY A 125 8.38 -8.09 27.69
CA GLY A 125 8.55 -8.83 28.94
C GLY A 125 8.09 -10.28 28.89
N GLY A 126 7.68 -10.81 27.73
CA GLY A 126 7.33 -12.21 27.54
C GLY A 126 6.45 -12.47 26.33
N SER A 127 6.29 -13.74 25.99
CA SER A 127 5.44 -14.15 24.87
C SER A 127 3.96 -13.82 25.10
N LEU A 128 3.28 -13.41 24.03
CA LEU A 128 1.85 -13.09 24.03
C LEU A 128 1.00 -14.29 23.58
N SER A 129 -0.16 -14.48 24.20
CA SER A 129 -1.12 -15.49 23.75
C SER A 129 -1.67 -15.13 22.38
N TYR A 130 -2.00 -16.13 21.56
CA TYR A 130 -2.58 -15.95 20.23
C TYR A 130 -4.02 -15.44 20.35
N THR A 131 -4.16 -14.13 20.33
CA THR A 131 -5.42 -13.40 20.25
C THR A 131 -5.24 -12.18 19.34
N TYR A 132 -6.32 -11.73 18.71
CA TYR A 132 -6.28 -10.52 17.90
C TYR A 132 -5.85 -9.28 18.71
N ASN A 133 -6.38 -9.12 19.93
CA ASN A 133 -6.03 -7.96 20.76
C ASN A 133 -4.55 -7.94 21.14
N ASN A 134 -3.92 -9.09 21.34
CA ASN A 134 -2.48 -9.19 21.58
C ASN A 134 -1.66 -8.88 20.31
N LEU A 135 -2.15 -9.25 19.12
CA LEU A 135 -1.53 -8.85 17.87
C LEU A 135 -1.53 -7.33 17.70
N VAL A 136 -2.70 -6.70 17.88
CA VAL A 136 -2.81 -5.24 17.83
C VAL A 136 -1.93 -4.58 18.90
N LEU A 137 -1.85 -5.15 20.11
CA LEU A 137 -0.97 -4.66 21.17
C LEU A 137 0.51 -4.70 20.76
N ALA A 138 0.97 -5.79 20.17
CA ALA A 138 2.36 -5.93 19.71
C ALA A 138 2.70 -4.93 18.59
N ILE A 139 1.79 -4.74 17.62
CA ILE A 139 1.96 -3.77 16.54
C ILE A 139 1.93 -2.34 17.11
N THR A 140 1.05 -2.05 18.07
CA THR A 140 0.97 -0.75 18.75
C THR A 140 2.28 -0.43 19.47
N ASP A 141 2.83 -1.40 20.23
CA ASP A 141 4.09 -1.22 20.96
C ASP A 141 5.26 -0.94 20.00
N ILE A 142 5.41 -1.73 18.93
CA ILE A 142 6.53 -1.55 18.01
C ILE A 142 6.44 -0.21 17.26
N ILE A 143 5.27 0.20 16.79
CA ILE A 143 5.07 1.52 16.18
C ILE A 143 5.33 2.64 17.19
N GLY A 144 4.79 2.54 18.39
CA GLY A 144 4.95 3.52 19.47
C GLY A 144 6.40 3.66 19.93
N ARG A 145 7.15 2.56 19.95
CA ARG A 145 8.57 2.51 20.34
C ARG A 145 9.49 3.15 19.32
N PHE A 146 9.36 2.79 18.05
CA PHE A 146 10.26 3.25 17.00
C PHE A 146 9.79 4.53 16.31
N LYS A 147 8.51 4.86 16.36
CA LYS A 147 7.88 6.05 15.76
C LYS A 147 8.37 6.33 14.33
N PRO A 148 8.23 5.39 13.40
CA PRO A 148 8.71 5.58 12.03
C PRO A 148 8.01 6.77 11.36
N CYS A 149 8.74 7.52 10.54
CA CYS A 149 8.17 8.61 9.74
C CYS A 149 7.20 8.08 8.69
N THR A 150 7.49 6.89 8.18
CA THR A 150 6.63 6.21 7.20
C THR A 150 6.41 4.76 7.62
N ILE A 151 5.17 4.30 7.48
CA ILE A 151 4.77 2.90 7.64
C ILE A 151 4.30 2.41 6.27
N ILE A 152 4.88 1.31 5.81
CA ILE A 152 4.43 0.59 4.62
C ILE A 152 3.83 -0.72 5.09
N SER A 153 2.63 -1.04 4.63
CA SER A 153 1.94 -2.27 5.02
C SER A 153 1.28 -2.92 3.82
N VAL A 154 1.12 -4.24 3.91
CA VAL A 154 0.24 -4.95 3.00
C VAL A 154 -1.18 -4.42 3.12
N ASP A 155 -1.92 -4.38 2.01
CA ASP A 155 -3.36 -4.15 2.03
C ASP A 155 -4.13 -5.45 1.80
N MET A 156 -5.44 -5.37 1.88
CA MET A 156 -6.32 -6.52 1.71
C MET A 156 -6.23 -7.07 0.29
N ASP A 157 -5.70 -8.25 0.18
CA ASP A 157 -5.78 -9.12 -0.99
C ASP A 157 -6.52 -10.42 -0.62
N ILE A 158 -6.41 -11.44 -1.42
CA ILE A 158 -7.13 -12.71 -1.21
C ILE A 158 -6.62 -13.54 -0.02
N HIS A 159 -5.44 -13.22 0.55
CA HIS A 159 -4.86 -14.01 1.63
C HIS A 159 -5.33 -13.51 3.00
N VAL A 160 -5.88 -14.41 3.81
CA VAL A 160 -6.50 -14.04 5.10
C VAL A 160 -5.52 -13.40 6.10
N ASP A 161 -4.23 -13.78 6.08
CA ASP A 161 -3.23 -13.17 6.98
C ASP A 161 -2.82 -11.77 6.49
N HIS A 162 -2.93 -11.48 5.17
CA HIS A 162 -2.76 -10.13 4.64
C HIS A 162 -3.91 -9.23 5.10
N GLN A 163 -5.13 -9.71 5.02
CA GLN A 163 -6.33 -9.04 5.49
C GLN A 163 -6.23 -8.76 7.00
N LEU A 164 -5.89 -9.79 7.80
CA LEU A 164 -5.63 -9.64 9.23
C LEU A 164 -4.57 -8.56 9.51
N THR A 165 -3.44 -8.62 8.81
CA THR A 165 -2.33 -7.68 9.00
C THR A 165 -2.75 -6.26 8.65
N SER A 166 -3.47 -6.08 7.53
CA SER A 166 -3.99 -4.77 7.12
C SER A 166 -4.87 -4.14 8.19
N ILE A 167 -5.83 -4.90 8.72
CA ILE A 167 -6.76 -4.45 9.77
C ILE A 167 -6.02 -4.15 11.08
N ALA A 168 -5.18 -5.08 11.53
CA ALA A 168 -4.46 -4.92 12.81
C ALA A 168 -3.48 -3.73 12.78
N VAL A 169 -2.84 -3.47 11.65
CA VAL A 169 -1.96 -2.31 11.46
C VAL A 169 -2.76 -1.01 11.49
N GLU A 170 -3.90 -0.93 10.84
CA GLU A 170 -4.75 0.27 10.89
C GLU A 170 -5.23 0.55 12.32
N GLU A 171 -5.75 -0.46 13.03
CA GLU A 171 -6.17 -0.31 14.43
C GLU A 171 -5.01 0.14 15.33
N ALA A 172 -3.82 -0.43 15.15
CA ALA A 172 -2.63 -0.05 15.91
C ALA A 172 -2.17 1.40 15.62
N ILE A 173 -2.16 1.80 14.35
CA ILE A 173 -1.86 3.19 13.96
C ILE A 173 -2.86 4.14 14.61
N GLY A 174 -4.15 3.83 14.56
CA GLY A 174 -5.20 4.63 15.19
C GLY A 174 -4.93 4.87 16.67
N LYS A 175 -4.56 3.81 17.42
CA LYS A 175 -4.20 3.89 18.85
C LYS A 175 -3.00 4.82 19.08
N VAL A 176 -1.89 4.60 18.34
CA VAL A 176 -0.67 5.40 18.52
C VAL A 176 -0.88 6.87 18.15
N VAL A 177 -1.63 7.16 17.08
CA VAL A 177 -1.92 8.53 16.62
C VAL A 177 -2.85 9.26 17.58
N LYS A 178 -3.82 8.57 18.19
CA LYS A 178 -4.70 9.13 19.24
C LYS A 178 -3.93 9.49 20.51
N GLU A 179 -3.05 8.59 20.95
CA GLU A 179 -2.23 8.80 22.15
C GLU A 179 -1.16 9.87 21.96
N ASN A 180 -0.67 10.06 20.73
CA ASN A 180 0.37 11.03 20.42
C ASN A 180 -0.07 12.01 19.33
N SER A 181 -0.56 13.18 19.78
CA SER A 181 -1.12 14.20 18.88
C SER A 181 -0.13 14.76 17.85
N ASN A 182 1.17 14.67 18.08
CA ASN A 182 2.22 15.16 17.19
C ASN A 182 2.71 14.09 16.19
N TYR A 183 2.33 12.82 16.39
CA TYR A 183 2.75 11.75 15.50
C TYR A 183 1.81 11.63 14.29
N ARG A 184 2.35 11.82 13.12
CA ARG A 184 1.67 11.80 11.83
C ARG A 184 2.50 11.01 10.81
N PRO A 185 2.56 9.69 10.91
CA PRO A 185 3.32 8.92 9.93
C PRO A 185 2.66 9.02 8.54
N LYS A 186 3.47 8.99 7.50
CA LYS A 186 2.97 8.66 6.16
C LYS A 186 2.66 7.17 6.14
N VAL A 187 1.45 6.77 5.81
CA VAL A 187 1.06 5.36 5.69
C VAL A 187 0.84 5.01 4.24
N LEU A 188 1.56 4.02 3.76
CA LEU A 188 1.51 3.52 2.39
C LEU A 188 1.04 2.07 2.41
N LYS A 189 0.09 1.76 1.55
CA LYS A 189 -0.50 0.43 1.39
C LYS A 189 -0.18 -0.12 0.02
N SER A 190 0.13 -1.41 -0.07
CA SER A 190 0.34 -2.11 -1.33
C SER A 190 -0.09 -3.57 -1.18
N PHE A 191 -0.04 -4.32 -2.27
CA PHE A 191 -0.52 -5.70 -2.34
C PHE A 191 0.62 -6.68 -2.56
N ALA A 192 0.45 -7.90 -2.08
CA ALA A 192 1.41 -8.98 -2.27
C ALA A 192 0.94 -10.02 -3.31
N TYR A 193 -0.34 -10.33 -3.36
CA TYR A 193 -0.89 -11.39 -4.20
C TYR A 193 -2.07 -10.92 -5.05
N ASP A 194 -2.26 -11.64 -6.17
CA ASP A 194 -3.42 -11.71 -7.05
C ASP A 194 -4.29 -10.46 -7.06
N THR A 195 -3.68 -9.39 -7.52
CA THR A 195 -4.33 -8.12 -7.75
C THR A 195 -4.31 -7.81 -9.23
N ASP A 196 -5.09 -6.84 -9.65
CA ASP A 196 -5.04 -6.31 -11.02
C ASP A 196 -3.76 -5.54 -11.33
N PHE A 197 -2.86 -5.37 -10.35
CA PHE A 197 -1.70 -4.51 -10.45
C PHE A 197 -0.44 -5.34 -10.62
N GLU A 198 -0.09 -5.62 -11.86
CA GLU A 198 1.06 -6.44 -12.21
C GLU A 198 2.01 -5.72 -13.16
N SER A 199 3.23 -6.23 -13.29
CA SER A 199 4.08 -5.85 -14.39
C SER A 199 3.57 -6.46 -15.69
N ILE A 200 3.77 -5.73 -16.78
CA ILE A 200 3.68 -6.32 -18.11
C ILE A 200 4.75 -7.40 -18.19
N ASN A 201 4.39 -8.61 -18.64
CA ASN A 201 5.30 -9.74 -18.79
C ASN A 201 6.35 -9.55 -19.91
N ASP A 202 6.98 -8.39 -19.98
CA ASP A 202 8.04 -8.08 -20.93
C ASP A 202 9.27 -7.42 -20.29
N TYR A 203 9.79 -8.01 -19.20
CA TYR A 203 11.03 -7.57 -18.57
C TYR A 203 12.28 -7.95 -19.37
N TYR A 204 12.13 -8.51 -20.53
CA TYR A 204 13.20 -8.67 -21.51
C TYR A 204 13.32 -7.49 -22.47
N ALA A 205 12.42 -6.51 -22.38
CA ALA A 205 12.52 -5.25 -23.12
C ALA A 205 13.76 -4.44 -22.69
N MET A 206 14.06 -3.38 -23.42
CA MET A 206 15.20 -2.49 -23.07
C MET A 206 14.96 -1.73 -21.77
N HIS A 207 13.71 -1.59 -21.36
CA HIS A 207 13.31 -0.93 -20.11
C HIS A 207 12.43 -1.88 -19.31
N LEU A 208 12.52 -1.80 -17.98
CA LEU A 208 11.48 -2.37 -17.14
C LEU A 208 10.19 -1.58 -17.34
N GLN A 209 9.12 -2.33 -17.59
CA GLN A 209 7.80 -1.72 -17.72
C GLN A 209 7.31 -1.24 -16.36
N SER A 210 6.59 -0.13 -16.33
CA SER A 210 5.87 0.29 -15.12
C SER A 210 4.70 -0.64 -14.82
N THR A 211 4.31 -0.66 -13.56
CA THR A 211 3.12 -1.39 -13.11
C THR A 211 1.89 -0.93 -13.89
N VAL A 212 1.09 -1.87 -14.36
CA VAL A 212 -0.17 -1.60 -15.08
C VAL A 212 -1.35 -2.20 -14.33
N GLN A 213 -2.52 -1.60 -14.52
CA GLN A 213 -3.77 -2.21 -14.12
C GLN A 213 -4.21 -3.17 -15.24
N ASN A 214 -4.31 -4.45 -14.92
CA ASN A 214 -4.73 -5.46 -15.88
C ASN A 214 -6.06 -6.10 -15.48
N ARG A 215 -7.15 -5.44 -15.82
CA ARG A 215 -8.52 -5.91 -15.53
C ARG A 215 -8.89 -7.25 -16.17
N ALA A 216 -8.14 -7.72 -17.17
CA ALA A 216 -8.38 -9.02 -17.81
C ALA A 216 -8.02 -10.21 -16.89
N TRP A 217 -7.34 -9.97 -15.79
CA TRP A 217 -6.87 -10.97 -14.84
C TRP A 217 -7.61 -10.93 -13.50
N ILE A 218 -8.72 -10.18 -13.43
CA ILE A 218 -9.65 -10.25 -12.30
C ILE A 218 -10.21 -11.66 -12.28
N VAL A 219 -9.53 -12.55 -11.58
CA VAL A 219 -9.96 -13.95 -11.41
C VAL A 219 -11.07 -14.03 -10.37
N ASP A 220 -11.22 -12.99 -9.59
CA ASP A 220 -12.23 -12.87 -8.55
C ASP A 220 -12.61 -11.40 -8.39
N ASP A 221 -13.78 -11.10 -7.85
CA ASP A 221 -14.17 -9.77 -7.38
C ASP A 221 -13.20 -9.31 -6.27
N SER A 222 -11.91 -9.24 -6.63
CA SER A 222 -10.89 -8.92 -5.65
C SER A 222 -11.15 -7.51 -5.13
N LEU A 223 -11.11 -7.41 -3.86
CA LEU A 223 -11.31 -6.26 -3.02
C LEU A 223 -10.64 -4.99 -3.52
N SER A 224 -9.43 -5.16 -4.06
CA SER A 224 -8.58 -4.07 -4.50
C SER A 224 -9.12 -3.29 -5.69
N THR A 225 -9.93 -3.92 -6.55
CA THR A 225 -10.44 -3.28 -7.77
C THR A 225 -11.75 -2.56 -7.57
N ASN A 226 -12.51 -2.96 -6.56
CA ASN A 226 -13.83 -2.41 -6.25
C ASN A 226 -13.81 -1.48 -5.04
N ASN A 227 -12.65 -1.29 -4.40
CA ASN A 227 -12.51 -0.35 -3.32
C ASN A 227 -12.24 1.07 -3.86
N PRO A 228 -13.18 2.02 -3.73
CA PRO A 228 -13.01 3.37 -4.24
C PRO A 228 -11.89 4.17 -3.55
N MET A 229 -11.31 3.64 -2.48
CA MET A 229 -10.14 4.21 -1.83
C MET A 229 -8.82 3.81 -2.52
N LEU A 230 -8.86 2.85 -3.44
CA LEU A 230 -7.73 2.34 -4.21
C LEU A 230 -7.88 2.68 -5.70
N ILE A 231 -8.27 3.92 -5.98
CA ILE A 231 -8.42 4.43 -7.35
C ILE A 231 -7.06 4.39 -8.04
N TRP A 232 -7.01 3.78 -9.23
CA TRP A 232 -5.76 3.61 -9.99
C TRP A 232 -5.07 4.94 -10.28
N GLU A 233 -5.83 5.98 -10.57
CA GLU A 233 -5.34 7.32 -10.87
C GLU A 233 -4.68 7.99 -9.67
N ASP A 234 -5.10 7.65 -8.45
CA ASP A 234 -4.60 8.22 -7.18
C ASP A 234 -3.38 7.47 -6.63
N ARG A 235 -2.89 6.44 -7.34
CA ARG A 235 -1.71 5.69 -6.90
C ARG A 235 -0.48 6.56 -6.83
N LEU A 236 0.32 6.34 -5.80
CA LEU A 236 1.67 6.87 -5.71
C LEU A 236 2.63 5.91 -6.42
N ARG A 237 3.41 6.44 -7.35
CA ARG A 237 4.39 5.69 -8.13
C ARG A 237 5.79 6.12 -7.72
N ILE A 238 6.58 5.22 -7.16
CA ILE A 238 7.94 5.48 -6.73
C ILE A 238 8.92 4.91 -7.76
N PRO A 239 9.85 5.71 -8.29
CA PRO A 239 10.85 5.20 -9.22
C PRO A 239 11.77 4.20 -8.51
N VAL A 240 12.07 3.09 -9.18
CA VAL A 240 13.00 2.10 -8.64
C VAL A 240 14.45 2.61 -8.67
N PRO A 241 15.30 2.21 -7.70
CA PRO A 241 16.73 2.54 -7.70
C PRO A 241 17.44 2.04 -8.97
N ASP A 242 18.55 2.69 -9.34
CA ASP A 242 19.32 2.36 -10.54
C ASP A 242 19.66 0.87 -10.65
N ASP A 243 20.09 0.26 -9.56
CA ASP A 243 20.44 -1.16 -9.53
C ASP A 243 19.24 -2.08 -9.80
N CYS A 244 18.03 -1.61 -9.48
CA CYS A 244 16.78 -2.34 -9.72
C CYS A 244 16.19 -2.11 -11.12
N ARG A 245 16.82 -1.27 -11.96
CA ARG A 245 16.39 -1.02 -13.35
C ARG A 245 16.89 -2.05 -14.35
N SER A 246 17.69 -3.01 -13.91
CA SER A 246 18.23 -4.02 -14.81
C SER A 246 17.14 -4.89 -15.41
N THR A 247 17.08 -4.95 -16.72
CA THR A 247 16.22 -5.89 -17.48
C THR A 247 16.76 -7.31 -17.47
N SER A 248 18.01 -7.51 -17.02
CA SER A 248 18.54 -8.82 -16.69
C SER A 248 18.05 -9.23 -15.32
N LEU A 249 17.10 -10.14 -15.24
CA LEU A 249 16.57 -10.63 -13.96
C LEU A 249 17.68 -11.09 -13.01
N VAL A 250 18.67 -11.80 -13.56
CA VAL A 250 19.81 -12.33 -12.77
C VAL A 250 20.64 -11.22 -12.15
N GLY A 251 20.78 -10.10 -12.84
CA GLY A 251 21.48 -8.90 -12.35
C GLY A 251 20.65 -8.06 -11.39
N ASN A 252 19.34 -8.26 -11.36
CA ASN A 252 18.43 -7.45 -10.56
C ASN A 252 18.45 -7.90 -9.09
N PRO A 253 18.69 -7.00 -8.11
CA PRO A 253 18.69 -7.35 -6.69
C PRO A 253 17.37 -7.98 -6.24
N MET A 254 16.23 -7.51 -6.75
CA MET A 254 14.90 -8.03 -6.38
C MET A 254 14.74 -9.49 -6.78
N PHE A 255 15.20 -9.87 -7.97
CA PHE A 255 15.13 -11.27 -8.38
C PHE A 255 16.03 -12.17 -7.52
N ARG A 256 17.17 -11.67 -7.07
CA ARG A 256 18.06 -12.42 -6.17
C ARG A 256 17.43 -12.61 -4.79
N THR A 257 16.75 -11.60 -4.26
CA THR A 257 16.04 -11.71 -2.98
C THR A 257 14.86 -12.68 -3.08
N LEU A 258 14.05 -12.61 -4.12
CA LEU A 258 13.01 -13.61 -4.37
C LEU A 258 13.56 -15.03 -4.49
N GLY A 259 14.78 -15.16 -5.05
CA GLY A 259 15.42 -16.45 -5.23
C GLY A 259 15.88 -17.13 -3.93
N VAL A 260 16.06 -16.39 -2.83
CA VAL A 260 16.46 -16.99 -1.54
C VAL A 260 15.26 -17.52 -0.74
N ASN A 261 14.04 -17.08 -1.04
CA ASN A 261 12.80 -17.60 -0.45
C ASN A 261 12.39 -18.90 -1.14
N MET A 262 13.26 -19.91 -1.00
CA MET A 262 13.16 -21.18 -1.74
C MET A 262 11.95 -22.01 -1.33
N SER A 263 11.59 -21.99 -0.03
CA SER A 263 10.45 -22.73 0.50
C SER A 263 9.13 -22.30 -0.16
N GLN A 264 9.02 -21.02 -0.54
CA GLN A 264 7.83 -20.41 -1.12
C GLN A 264 7.85 -20.38 -2.65
N SER A 265 8.93 -20.78 -3.29
CA SER A 265 9.08 -20.62 -4.75
C SER A 265 8.98 -19.16 -5.25
N SER A 266 9.28 -18.18 -4.41
CA SER A 266 9.00 -16.75 -4.66
C SER A 266 9.69 -16.21 -5.93
N TYR A 267 10.75 -16.87 -6.42
CA TYR A 267 11.36 -16.55 -7.72
C TYR A 267 10.36 -16.60 -8.90
N LYS A 268 9.24 -17.32 -8.77
CA LYS A 268 8.20 -17.38 -9.80
C LYS A 268 7.43 -16.06 -9.93
N HIS A 269 7.41 -15.27 -8.86
CA HIS A 269 6.74 -13.97 -8.83
C HIS A 269 7.58 -12.86 -9.47
N GLY A 270 8.89 -13.10 -9.72
CA GLY A 270 9.76 -12.11 -10.35
C GLY A 270 9.17 -11.40 -11.56
N PRO A 271 8.56 -12.13 -12.52
CA PRO A 271 7.90 -11.51 -13.66
C PRO A 271 6.79 -10.51 -13.34
N LYS A 272 6.13 -10.67 -12.22
CA LYS A 272 5.00 -9.84 -11.80
C LYS A 272 5.42 -8.65 -10.93
N LEU A 273 6.56 -8.76 -10.25
CA LEU A 273 6.97 -7.87 -9.17
C LEU A 273 8.17 -6.98 -9.50
N ILE A 274 8.93 -7.33 -10.56
CA ILE A 274 10.09 -6.54 -10.98
C ILE A 274 9.65 -5.56 -12.04
N ASN A 275 9.33 -4.35 -11.59
CA ASN A 275 8.79 -3.25 -12.38
C ASN A 275 9.74 -2.07 -12.44
N GLY A 276 9.47 -1.12 -13.32
CA GLY A 276 10.17 0.17 -13.41
C GLY A 276 9.74 1.18 -12.34
N ASP A 277 8.65 0.90 -11.64
CA ASP A 277 8.14 1.66 -10.51
C ASP A 277 7.60 0.74 -9.41
N GLN A 278 7.45 1.27 -8.20
CA GLN A 278 6.72 0.67 -7.10
C GLN A 278 5.45 1.46 -6.86
N VAL A 279 4.32 0.80 -6.66
CA VAL A 279 3.01 1.43 -6.55
C VAL A 279 2.46 1.29 -5.14
N PHE A 280 1.94 2.40 -4.60
CA PHE A 280 1.31 2.47 -3.29
C PHE A 280 0.04 3.30 -3.33
N TRP A 281 -0.82 3.12 -2.34
CA TRP A 281 -1.91 4.03 -1.99
C TRP A 281 -1.67 4.60 -0.60
N GLN A 282 -1.87 5.90 -0.46
CA GLN A 282 -1.67 6.55 0.83
C GLN A 282 -2.92 6.44 1.70
N ARG A 283 -2.74 5.88 2.90
CA ARG A 283 -3.72 5.98 3.98
C ARG A 283 -3.43 7.25 4.78
N ARG A 284 -4.27 8.27 4.66
CA ARG A 284 -4.05 9.57 5.30
C ARG A 284 -4.21 9.47 6.82
N THR A 285 -3.31 10.09 7.57
CA THR A 285 -3.31 10.16 9.03
C THR A 285 -3.68 11.54 9.57
N ASP A 286 -3.99 12.48 8.67
CA ASP A 286 -4.43 13.84 9.00
C ASP A 286 -5.97 13.96 9.12
N ASN A 287 -6.67 12.84 9.31
CA ASN A 287 -8.09 12.78 9.65
C ASN A 287 -8.34 13.56 10.95
N VAL A 288 -9.09 14.66 10.87
CA VAL A 288 -9.36 15.54 12.02
C VAL A 288 -10.31 14.88 13.03
N VAL A 289 -11.10 13.89 12.64
CA VAL A 289 -12.02 13.16 13.53
C VAL A 289 -11.31 12.33 14.57
N LEU A 290 -10.09 11.86 14.28
CA LEU A 290 -9.30 11.04 15.22
C LEU A 290 -9.12 11.68 16.59
N ARG A 291 -9.19 13.02 16.67
CA ARG A 291 -9.00 13.79 17.90
C ARG A 291 -10.21 14.57 18.34
N ALA A 292 -11.27 14.49 17.56
CA ALA A 292 -12.51 15.16 17.88
C ALA A 292 -13.29 14.40 18.97
N LYS A 293 -14.11 15.13 19.71
CA LYS A 293 -15.05 14.52 20.64
C LYS A 293 -16.24 13.98 19.87
N VAL A 294 -16.39 12.66 19.88
CA VAL A 294 -17.51 11.97 19.23
C VAL A 294 -18.58 11.63 20.26
N THR A 295 -19.82 11.96 19.94
CA THR A 295 -21.02 11.58 20.72
C THR A 295 -22.02 10.89 19.82
N VAL A 296 -22.76 9.95 20.37
CA VAL A 296 -23.81 9.19 19.64
C VAL A 296 -25.10 9.17 20.46
N THR A 297 -26.22 9.01 19.79
CA THR A 297 -27.53 8.88 20.46
C THR A 297 -27.69 7.54 21.17
N SER A 298 -27.08 6.48 20.63
CA SER A 298 -27.03 5.15 21.22
C SER A 298 -25.83 4.35 20.69
N GLY A 299 -25.47 3.25 21.33
CA GLY A 299 -24.34 2.41 20.93
C GLY A 299 -22.96 2.94 21.36
N ASN A 300 -21.89 2.39 20.80
CA ASN A 300 -20.51 2.70 21.18
C ASN A 300 -19.84 3.70 20.23
N SER A 301 -19.65 4.94 20.68
CA SER A 301 -19.02 6.02 19.88
C SER A 301 -17.54 5.79 19.53
N ASN A 302 -16.84 4.92 20.25
CA ASN A 302 -15.40 4.70 20.07
C ASN A 302 -15.05 4.04 18.72
N LYS A 303 -16.07 3.51 18.02
CA LYS A 303 -15.92 2.86 16.73
C LYS A 303 -16.01 3.80 15.53
N ILE A 304 -16.28 5.08 15.77
CA ILE A 304 -16.46 6.07 14.68
C ILE A 304 -15.12 6.64 14.20
N ASN A 305 -14.12 6.63 15.07
CA ASN A 305 -12.83 7.28 14.82
C ASN A 305 -11.65 6.47 15.37
N ASP A 306 -11.71 5.17 15.28
CA ASP A 306 -10.60 4.29 15.72
C ASP A 306 -9.57 4.01 14.62
N PHE A 307 -9.72 4.63 13.45
CA PHE A 307 -8.90 4.47 12.26
C PHE A 307 -9.08 3.12 11.56
N LEU A 308 -10.03 2.32 12.02
CA LEU A 308 -10.32 1.03 11.44
C LEU A 308 -11.45 1.13 10.42
N ARG A 309 -11.11 1.24 9.15
CA ARG A 309 -12.06 1.05 8.08
C ARG A 309 -12.38 -0.44 7.99
N TYR A 310 -13.61 -0.79 8.32
CA TYR A 310 -14.06 -2.12 8.01
C TYR A 310 -14.41 -2.14 6.53
N ASP A 311 -13.49 -2.63 5.73
CA ASP A 311 -13.78 -2.81 4.32
C ASP A 311 -14.88 -3.85 4.17
N ILE A 312 -15.84 -3.48 3.35
CA ILE A 312 -17.05 -4.18 2.98
C ILE A 312 -16.89 -5.65 2.63
N TYR A 313 -15.70 -6.09 2.48
CA TYR A 313 -15.45 -7.46 2.11
C TYR A 313 -15.26 -8.26 3.37
N ASP A 314 -16.33 -8.93 3.72
CA ASP A 314 -16.30 -9.90 4.80
C ASP A 314 -15.13 -10.84 4.63
N ILE A 315 -14.09 -10.56 5.36
CA ILE A 315 -12.95 -11.44 5.49
C ILE A 315 -13.41 -12.76 6.08
N THR A 316 -14.44 -12.67 6.91
CA THR A 316 -15.07 -13.85 7.47
C THR A 316 -16.58 -13.68 7.35
N GLU A 317 -17.28 -14.61 6.72
CA GLU A 317 -18.74 -14.69 6.71
C GLU A 317 -19.35 -14.81 8.13
N LYS A 318 -18.51 -14.79 9.16
CA LYS A 318 -18.82 -15.14 10.54
C LYS A 318 -18.22 -14.18 11.55
N ILE A 319 -18.15 -12.88 11.29
CA ILE A 319 -17.83 -11.94 12.36
C ILE A 319 -18.92 -12.09 13.43
N ALA A 320 -18.50 -12.63 14.57
CA ALA A 320 -19.41 -13.00 15.64
C ALA A 320 -20.14 -11.77 16.20
N ASN A 321 -19.49 -10.58 16.15
CA ASN A 321 -20.06 -9.37 16.69
C ASN A 321 -19.64 -8.13 15.87
N PRO A 322 -20.50 -7.60 14.97
CA PRO A 322 -20.18 -6.39 14.18
C PRO A 322 -19.94 -5.16 15.04
N GLU A 323 -20.44 -5.12 16.28
CA GLU A 323 -20.21 -4.04 17.23
C GLU A 323 -18.75 -3.93 17.68
N ASP A 324 -17.94 -4.97 17.45
CA ASP A 324 -16.50 -4.93 17.68
C ASP A 324 -15.74 -4.09 16.65
N TYR A 325 -16.35 -3.84 15.49
CA TYR A 325 -15.73 -3.13 14.35
C TYR A 325 -16.47 -1.88 13.90
N ALA A 326 -17.73 -1.69 14.34
CA ALA A 326 -18.55 -0.58 13.89
C ALA A 326 -19.42 -0.02 15.01
N TRP A 327 -19.77 1.26 14.89
CA TRP A 327 -20.89 1.82 15.63
C TRP A 327 -22.19 1.31 15.06
N ILE A 328 -22.96 0.60 15.86
CA ILE A 328 -24.28 0.10 15.55
C ILE A 328 -25.26 0.70 16.55
N PRO A 329 -26.18 1.57 16.12
CA PRO A 329 -27.15 2.16 17.02
C PRO A 329 -28.21 1.14 17.46
N ASP A 330 -28.80 1.36 18.63
CA ASP A 330 -29.85 0.52 19.18
C ASP A 330 -31.11 0.52 18.29
N ASP A 331 -31.84 -0.59 18.26
CA ASP A 331 -33.05 -0.73 17.46
C ASP A 331 -34.20 0.20 17.89
N THR A 332 -34.15 0.71 19.12
CA THR A 332 -35.09 1.69 19.67
C THR A 332 -34.77 3.12 19.27
N ASP A 333 -33.57 3.37 18.74
CA ASP A 333 -33.13 4.69 18.32
C ASP A 333 -33.67 5.01 16.92
N GLN A 334 -34.65 5.91 16.87
CA GLN A 334 -35.37 6.26 15.64
C GLN A 334 -34.58 7.20 14.72
N GLU A 335 -33.67 8.00 15.30
CA GLU A 335 -32.84 8.98 14.60
C GLU A 335 -31.39 8.85 15.05
N SER A 336 -30.79 7.73 14.72
CA SER A 336 -29.44 7.37 15.11
C SER A 336 -28.44 8.39 14.59
N THR A 337 -27.86 9.18 15.48
CA THR A 337 -27.00 10.31 15.15
C THR A 337 -25.64 10.21 15.79
N VAL A 338 -24.60 10.40 14.99
CA VAL A 338 -23.22 10.68 15.41
C VAL A 338 -22.99 12.17 15.32
N THR A 339 -22.47 12.80 16.37
CA THR A 339 -22.02 14.19 16.34
C THR A 339 -20.56 14.27 16.71
N ILE A 340 -19.80 14.95 15.86
CA ILE A 340 -18.36 15.16 15.98
C ILE A 340 -18.15 16.64 16.32
N HIS A 341 -17.55 16.93 17.47
CA HIS A 341 -17.23 18.26 17.95
C HIS A 341 -15.72 18.49 17.88
N PHE A 342 -15.31 19.58 17.26
CA PHE A 342 -13.93 20.00 17.20
C PHE A 342 -13.63 20.98 18.34
N ASP A 343 -12.44 20.90 18.92
CA ASP A 343 -12.02 21.80 20.00
C ASP A 343 -11.86 23.26 19.51
N GLU A 344 -11.54 23.43 18.22
CA GLU A 344 -11.39 24.70 17.53
C GLU A 344 -12.09 24.67 16.16
N PRO A 345 -12.52 25.83 15.62
CA PRO A 345 -13.08 25.90 14.27
C PRO A 345 -12.14 25.25 13.26
N THR A 346 -12.58 24.20 12.59
CA THR A 346 -11.77 23.32 11.75
C THR A 346 -12.15 23.45 10.29
N GLU A 347 -11.18 23.72 9.44
CA GLU A 347 -11.38 23.76 7.98
C GLU A 347 -11.41 22.34 7.41
N ILE A 348 -12.47 22.01 6.67
CA ILE A 348 -12.65 20.71 6.06
C ILE A 348 -12.95 20.82 4.56
N LYS A 349 -12.56 19.80 3.81
CA LYS A 349 -12.78 19.72 2.36
C LYS A 349 -13.36 18.38 1.93
N TYR A 350 -12.95 17.28 2.57
CA TYR A 350 -13.31 15.91 2.18
C TYR A 350 -13.90 15.18 3.37
N ILE A 351 -14.97 14.42 3.11
CA ILE A 351 -15.59 13.53 4.08
C ILE A 351 -15.70 12.15 3.45
N ASN A 352 -15.18 11.15 4.14
CA ASN A 352 -15.39 9.75 3.82
C ASN A 352 -16.06 9.08 5.01
N TRP A 353 -17.02 8.23 4.78
CA TRP A 353 -17.52 7.36 5.84
C TRP A 353 -17.80 5.97 5.29
N PHE A 354 -17.57 5.00 6.14
CA PHE A 354 -17.59 3.58 5.83
C PHE A 354 -18.76 2.95 6.58
N GLU A 355 -19.76 2.50 5.84
CA GLU A 355 -20.92 1.85 6.41
C GLU A 355 -20.60 0.38 6.64
N ASN A 356 -20.98 -0.13 7.82
CA ASN A 356 -20.91 -1.55 8.09
C ASN A 356 -22.06 -2.28 7.39
N VAL A 357 -21.75 -3.31 6.62
CA VAL A 357 -22.70 -4.18 5.96
C VAL A 357 -22.56 -5.58 6.50
N TRP A 358 -23.61 -6.04 7.19
CA TRP A 358 -23.60 -7.35 7.83
C TRP A 358 -23.63 -8.53 6.86
N LEU A 359 -24.24 -8.32 5.71
CA LEU A 359 -24.34 -9.34 4.66
C LEU A 359 -23.87 -8.76 3.33
N LYS A 360 -22.83 -9.37 2.77
CA LYS A 360 -22.26 -9.01 1.47
C LYS A 360 -23.38 -8.90 0.42
N ASN A 361 -23.47 -7.74 -0.22
CA ASN A 361 -24.43 -7.43 -1.29
C ASN A 361 -25.93 -7.43 -0.92
N ASP A 362 -26.30 -7.51 0.37
CA ASP A 362 -27.70 -7.33 0.75
C ASP A 362 -27.98 -5.87 1.16
N VAL A 363 -28.31 -5.05 0.19
CA VAL A 363 -28.62 -3.63 0.39
C VAL A 363 -29.75 -3.40 1.40
N LYS A 364 -30.61 -4.39 1.62
CA LYS A 364 -31.66 -4.32 2.63
C LYS A 364 -31.10 -4.35 4.06
N GLN A 365 -29.85 -4.80 4.21
CA GLN A 365 -29.13 -4.84 5.48
C GLN A 365 -28.23 -3.61 5.68
N ALA A 366 -28.25 -2.64 4.77
CA ALA A 366 -27.43 -1.44 4.81
C ALA A 366 -28.15 -0.24 5.43
N VAL A 367 -27.40 0.83 5.67
CA VAL A 367 -27.92 2.16 6.00
C VAL A 367 -28.78 2.68 4.84
N GLN A 368 -29.99 3.14 5.14
CA GLN A 368 -30.99 3.54 4.15
C GLN A 368 -30.99 5.04 3.82
N GLY A 369 -29.91 5.71 4.16
CA GLY A 369 -29.71 7.13 3.90
C GLY A 369 -29.05 7.83 5.08
N THR A 370 -28.31 8.88 4.78
CA THR A 370 -27.57 9.67 5.76
C THR A 370 -27.86 11.15 5.57
N THR A 371 -28.24 11.85 6.63
CA THR A 371 -28.35 13.31 6.65
C THR A 371 -27.14 13.88 7.39
N ILE A 372 -26.39 14.74 6.73
CA ILE A 372 -25.23 15.45 7.31
C ILE A 372 -25.64 16.88 7.61
N LYS A 373 -25.37 17.34 8.85
CA LYS A 373 -25.57 18.75 9.26
C LYS A 373 -24.27 19.32 9.81
N THR A 374 -24.05 20.61 9.63
CA THR A 374 -22.87 21.32 10.12
C THR A 374 -23.23 22.54 10.96
N SER A 375 -22.29 23.06 11.74
CA SER A 375 -22.44 24.28 12.53
C SER A 375 -22.75 25.52 11.69
N THR A 376 -22.46 25.52 10.40
CA THR A 376 -22.78 26.61 9.47
C THR A 376 -24.23 26.57 8.95
N GLY A 377 -25.03 25.60 9.39
CA GLY A 377 -26.42 25.43 8.95
C GLY A 377 -26.53 24.68 7.60
N LEU A 378 -25.46 24.15 7.07
CA LEU A 378 -25.51 23.32 5.87
C LEU A 378 -26.16 21.96 6.21
N GLU A 379 -27.08 21.55 5.36
CA GLU A 379 -27.70 20.22 5.42
C GLU A 379 -27.57 19.50 4.08
N ILE A 380 -27.09 18.26 4.12
CA ILE A 380 -26.84 17.41 2.96
C ILE A 380 -27.54 16.08 3.19
N ASN A 381 -28.40 15.70 2.24
CA ASN A 381 -29.07 14.40 2.28
C ASN A 381 -28.43 13.45 1.27
N ILE A 382 -27.86 12.36 1.76
CA ILE A 382 -27.23 11.32 0.97
C ILE A 382 -28.17 10.12 0.92
N PRO A 383 -28.64 9.72 -0.26
CA PRO A 383 -29.53 8.56 -0.40
C PRO A 383 -28.77 7.25 -0.19
N THR A 384 -29.49 6.15 0.02
CA THR A 384 -28.93 4.80 0.18
C THR A 384 -27.96 4.43 -0.94
N TYR A 385 -28.37 4.73 -2.17
CA TYR A 385 -27.57 4.45 -3.37
C TYR A 385 -26.84 5.70 -3.85
N TYR A 386 -25.85 6.11 -3.08
CA TYR A 386 -24.95 7.17 -3.48
C TYR A 386 -23.60 6.57 -3.86
N TYR A 387 -23.33 6.48 -5.16
CA TYR A 387 -22.10 5.87 -5.71
C TYR A 387 -21.23 6.93 -6.39
N PRO A 388 -20.33 7.58 -5.68
CA PRO A 388 -19.50 8.60 -6.30
C PRO A 388 -18.50 8.02 -7.32
N TYR A 389 -18.11 6.74 -7.18
CA TYR A 389 -17.08 6.12 -7.99
C TYR A 389 -17.43 4.73 -8.54
N PHE A 390 -18.12 3.88 -7.76
CA PHE A 390 -18.45 2.50 -8.15
C PHE A 390 -19.87 2.14 -7.75
N GLU A 391 -20.64 1.66 -8.70
CA GLU A 391 -22.02 1.16 -8.44
C GLU A 391 -22.02 -0.07 -7.53
N GLU A 392 -20.89 -0.77 -7.44
CA GLU A 392 -20.73 -2.04 -6.74
C GLU A 392 -20.33 -1.88 -5.26
N CYS A 393 -20.01 -0.67 -4.84
CA CYS A 393 -19.56 -0.36 -3.47
C CYS A 393 -20.42 0.72 -2.79
N PRO A 394 -21.70 0.43 -2.50
CA PRO A 394 -22.63 1.42 -1.93
C PRO A 394 -22.30 1.83 -0.49
N TYR A 395 -21.39 1.13 0.17
CA TYR A 395 -21.10 1.26 1.60
C TYR A 395 -20.02 2.27 1.92
N ILE A 396 -19.22 2.63 0.93
CA ILE A 396 -18.22 3.68 1.06
C ILE A 396 -18.80 4.95 0.47
N LYS A 397 -18.95 5.98 1.30
CA LYS A 397 -19.48 7.26 0.90
C LYS A 397 -18.37 8.30 0.92
N ILE A 398 -18.23 9.04 -0.17
CA ILE A 398 -17.26 10.11 -0.31
C ILE A 398 -18.00 11.40 -0.67
N TYR A 399 -17.75 12.46 0.10
CA TYR A 399 -18.32 13.77 -0.20
C TYR A 399 -17.22 14.83 -0.23
N THR A 400 -17.17 15.61 -1.30
CA THR A 400 -16.21 16.69 -1.48
C THR A 400 -16.93 18.03 -1.56
N PHE A 401 -16.62 18.94 -0.64
CA PHE A 401 -17.13 20.30 -0.71
C PHE A 401 -16.54 21.04 -1.92
N LYS A 402 -17.36 21.85 -2.61
CA LYS A 402 -16.86 22.68 -3.74
C LYS A 402 -15.74 23.62 -3.29
N LYS A 403 -15.89 24.22 -2.10
CA LYS A 403 -14.88 25.02 -1.42
C LYS A 403 -14.71 24.49 0.00
N PRO A 404 -13.54 24.61 0.60
CA PRO A 404 -13.39 24.30 2.03
C PRO A 404 -14.39 25.11 2.86
N ILE A 405 -14.86 24.51 3.95
CA ILE A 405 -15.72 25.18 4.94
C ILE A 405 -15.11 25.03 6.32
N THR A 406 -15.32 26.04 7.18
CA THR A 406 -14.86 25.98 8.57
C THR A 406 -16.05 25.72 9.47
N ILE A 407 -15.95 24.71 10.34
CA ILE A 407 -17.03 24.21 11.18
C ILE A 407 -16.55 23.94 12.61
N ASP A 408 -17.46 24.03 13.58
CA ASP A 408 -17.23 23.66 14.98
C ASP A 408 -17.72 22.24 15.28
N TRP A 409 -18.72 21.79 14.55
CA TRP A 409 -19.28 20.44 14.64
C TRP A 409 -19.90 20.00 13.33
N ILE A 410 -20.01 18.69 13.19
CA ILE A 410 -20.71 18.00 12.10
C ILE A 410 -21.46 16.79 12.67
N SER A 411 -22.64 16.53 12.17
CA SER A 411 -23.44 15.36 12.56
C SER A 411 -23.87 14.53 11.36
N PHE A 412 -23.97 13.23 11.60
CA PHE A 412 -24.44 12.21 10.65
C PHE A 412 -25.64 11.50 11.27
N THR A 413 -26.81 11.74 10.74
CA THR A 413 -28.04 11.02 11.12
C THR A 413 -28.31 9.93 10.10
N ILE A 414 -28.28 8.67 10.52
CA ILE A 414 -28.52 7.53 9.64
C ILE A 414 -29.92 6.94 9.84
N LYS A 415 -30.45 6.37 8.77
CA LYS A 415 -31.67 5.55 8.81
C LYS A 415 -31.27 4.10 8.59
N LYS A 416 -31.64 3.22 9.51
CA LYS A 416 -31.42 1.78 9.37
C LYS A 416 -32.73 1.00 9.47
N PRO A 417 -32.85 -0.16 8.80
CA PRO A 417 -33.98 -1.06 9.00
C PRO A 417 -34.02 -1.59 10.43
N LYS A 418 -35.22 -1.79 10.96
CA LYS A 418 -35.40 -2.37 12.29
C LYS A 418 -34.91 -3.82 12.31
N GLY A 419 -34.18 -4.19 13.37
CA GLY A 419 -33.62 -5.54 13.55
C GLY A 419 -32.36 -5.80 12.70
N VAL A 420 -31.86 -4.80 11.99
CA VAL A 420 -30.63 -4.92 11.19
C VAL A 420 -29.47 -4.30 11.92
N LYS A 421 -28.33 -5.02 11.95
CA LYS A 421 -27.07 -4.54 12.54
C LYS A 421 -26.27 -3.72 11.51
N ALA A 422 -26.87 -2.65 10.99
CA ALA A 422 -26.21 -1.69 10.12
C ALA A 422 -25.78 -0.45 10.90
N GLY A 423 -24.65 0.13 10.53
CA GLY A 423 -24.08 1.31 11.16
C GLY A 423 -22.91 1.88 10.40
N ILE A 424 -21.98 2.51 11.11
CA ILE A 424 -20.78 3.13 10.52
C ILE A 424 -19.53 2.58 11.21
N SER A 425 -18.58 2.08 10.43
CA SER A 425 -17.30 1.60 10.94
C SER A 425 -16.28 2.72 11.15
N GLU A 426 -16.25 3.72 10.26
CA GLU A 426 -15.32 4.85 10.41
C GLU A 426 -15.89 6.10 9.73
N ILE A 427 -15.60 7.27 10.30
CA ILE A 427 -15.79 8.57 9.66
C ILE A 427 -14.44 9.27 9.57
N GLU A 428 -14.09 9.69 8.37
CA GLU A 428 -12.86 10.40 8.08
C GLU A 428 -13.18 11.78 7.51
N ILE A 429 -12.61 12.81 8.10
CA ILE A 429 -12.78 14.18 7.63
C ILE A 429 -11.39 14.79 7.45
N TYR A 430 -11.16 15.38 6.28
CA TYR A 430 -9.87 15.88 5.89
C TYR A 430 -9.89 17.36 5.53
N PRO A 431 -8.84 18.11 5.92
CA PRO A 431 -8.62 19.46 5.43
C PRO A 431 -8.29 19.46 3.93
N PRO A 432 -8.31 20.63 3.27
CA PRO A 432 -7.80 20.74 1.92
C PRO A 432 -6.33 20.30 1.87
N SER A 433 -5.98 19.53 0.83
CA SER A 433 -4.60 19.14 0.57
C SER A 433 -3.96 20.16 -0.37
N ASN A 434 -3.00 20.92 0.15
CA ASN A 434 -2.22 21.89 -0.62
C ASN A 434 -0.74 21.49 -0.66
N GLN A 435 -0.44 20.19 -0.72
CA GLN A 435 0.95 19.73 -0.73
C GLN A 435 1.55 19.94 -2.13
N SER A 436 2.67 20.65 -2.18
CA SER A 436 3.53 20.65 -3.36
C SER A 436 4.13 19.26 -3.56
N PRO A 437 4.40 18.85 -4.81
CA PRO A 437 5.02 17.57 -5.07
C PRO A 437 6.40 17.50 -4.39
N THR A 438 6.72 16.36 -3.78
CA THR A 438 8.06 16.11 -3.22
C THR A 438 9.02 15.64 -4.31
N TYR A 439 8.48 15.07 -5.37
CA TYR A 439 9.21 14.73 -6.59
C TYR A 439 8.29 14.76 -7.80
N PHE A 440 8.90 14.78 -8.99
CA PHE A 440 8.23 14.54 -10.25
C PHE A 440 9.14 13.78 -11.21
N HIS A 441 8.53 13.15 -12.21
CA HIS A 441 9.24 12.33 -13.17
C HIS A 441 8.65 12.50 -14.57
N ILE A 442 9.49 12.46 -15.60
CA ILE A 442 9.03 12.41 -16.99
C ILE A 442 8.58 10.98 -17.29
N LEU A 443 7.41 10.86 -17.88
CA LEU A 443 6.90 9.60 -18.42
C LEU A 443 7.03 9.61 -19.95
N CYS A 444 7.39 8.45 -20.48
CA CYS A 444 7.31 8.14 -21.91
C CYS A 444 6.30 7.01 -22.09
N ASP A 445 5.21 7.24 -22.83
CA ASP A 445 4.09 6.28 -22.97
C ASP A 445 3.61 5.75 -21.61
N GLU A 446 3.40 6.68 -20.65
CA GLU A 446 3.00 6.39 -19.27
C GLU A 446 4.00 5.53 -18.47
N GLN A 447 5.19 5.26 -18.99
CA GLN A 447 6.26 4.55 -18.31
C GLN A 447 7.25 5.51 -17.64
N PHE A 448 7.80 5.16 -16.49
CA PHE A 448 8.90 5.91 -15.88
C PHE A 448 10.12 5.84 -16.79
N ALA A 449 10.51 6.97 -17.36
CA ALA A 449 11.60 7.07 -18.31
C ALA A 449 12.87 7.65 -17.68
N TYR A 450 13.98 7.00 -17.94
CA TYR A 450 15.32 7.47 -17.54
C TYR A 450 16.18 7.78 -18.76
N ASP A 451 16.11 6.93 -19.76
CA ASP A 451 16.47 7.15 -21.15
C ASP A 451 15.47 6.38 -22.02
N TRP A 452 15.37 6.77 -23.28
CA TRP A 452 14.44 6.13 -24.20
C TRP A 452 15.07 6.02 -25.57
N ILE A 453 15.04 4.83 -26.15
CA ILE A 453 15.58 4.59 -27.48
C ILE A 453 14.42 4.37 -28.44
N VAL A 454 14.34 5.21 -29.47
CA VAL A 454 13.39 5.08 -30.58
C VAL A 454 14.09 4.36 -31.72
N TYR A 455 13.61 3.19 -32.06
CA TYR A 455 14.20 2.39 -33.14
C TYR A 455 13.62 2.77 -34.51
N PRO A 456 14.31 2.41 -35.62
CA PRO A 456 13.80 2.65 -36.95
C PRO A 456 12.40 2.04 -37.16
N GLY A 457 11.45 2.90 -37.54
CA GLY A 457 10.05 2.51 -37.74
C GLY A 457 9.14 2.62 -36.51
N GLU A 458 9.69 2.94 -35.35
CA GLU A 458 8.90 3.25 -34.14
C GLU A 458 8.54 4.74 -34.10
N SER A 459 7.38 5.06 -33.55
CA SER A 459 7.00 6.45 -33.27
C SER A 459 7.71 6.96 -32.01
N LEU A 460 7.82 8.29 -31.89
CA LEU A 460 8.24 8.91 -30.62
C LEU A 460 7.20 8.63 -29.54
N PRO A 461 7.64 8.41 -28.29
CA PRO A 461 6.72 8.20 -27.19
C PRO A 461 5.94 9.49 -26.87
N SER A 462 4.75 9.34 -26.34
CA SER A 462 4.05 10.44 -25.69
C SER A 462 4.82 10.85 -24.43
N ILE A 463 4.95 12.16 -24.19
CA ILE A 463 5.64 12.68 -23.00
C ILE A 463 4.59 13.25 -22.06
N SER A 464 4.60 12.79 -20.82
CA SER A 464 3.81 13.34 -19.74
C SER A 464 4.67 13.53 -18.48
N VAL A 465 4.09 14.13 -17.44
CA VAL A 465 4.77 14.35 -16.15
C VAL A 465 3.93 13.72 -15.06
N TYR A 466 4.58 12.99 -14.19
CA TYR A 466 4.01 12.46 -12.97
C TYR A 466 4.60 13.18 -11.75
N GLY A 467 3.77 13.48 -10.74
CA GLY A 467 4.16 13.95 -9.42
C GLY A 467 3.36 13.26 -8.33
N ASP A 468 3.89 13.22 -7.11
CA ASP A 468 3.23 12.62 -5.95
C ASP A 468 2.14 13.50 -5.31
N SER A 469 1.78 14.57 -6.00
CA SER A 469 0.62 15.43 -5.68
C SER A 469 0.03 15.98 -6.99
N VAL A 470 -1.11 16.64 -6.88
CA VAL A 470 -1.74 17.29 -8.03
C VAL A 470 -0.80 18.35 -8.61
N ILE A 471 -0.46 18.18 -9.88
CA ILE A 471 0.44 19.07 -10.62
C ILE A 471 -0.32 19.74 -11.77
N ASP A 472 -0.02 21.04 -12.04
CA ASP A 472 -0.48 21.75 -13.24
C ASP A 472 0.72 21.92 -14.18
N ASN A 473 0.54 21.61 -15.46
CA ASN A 473 1.58 21.81 -16.48
C ASN A 473 2.10 23.25 -16.56
N LYS A 474 1.34 24.21 -16.04
CA LYS A 474 1.76 25.63 -15.95
C LYS A 474 2.89 25.84 -14.94
N ASP A 475 3.00 24.98 -13.95
CA ASP A 475 4.02 25.08 -12.90
C ASP A 475 5.39 24.58 -13.37
N PHE A 476 5.43 23.99 -14.57
CA PHE A 476 6.64 23.45 -15.16
C PHE A 476 7.20 24.31 -16.29
N THR A 477 8.52 24.41 -16.32
CA THR A 477 9.28 24.89 -17.48
C THR A 477 9.89 23.68 -18.19
N PHE A 478 9.56 23.51 -19.45
CA PHE A 478 10.06 22.43 -20.31
C PHE A 478 11.25 22.89 -21.11
N PHE A 479 12.20 22.02 -21.35
CA PHE A 479 13.37 22.27 -22.15
C PHE A 479 13.61 21.12 -23.13
N VAL A 480 13.90 21.44 -24.38
CA VAL A 480 14.40 20.48 -25.35
C VAL A 480 15.76 20.98 -25.83
N ASP A 481 16.81 20.17 -25.65
CA ASP A 481 18.20 20.56 -25.93
C ASP A 481 18.59 21.92 -25.29
N GLY A 482 18.13 22.15 -24.07
CA GLY A 482 18.38 23.37 -23.30
C GLY A 482 17.55 24.59 -23.71
N LYS A 483 16.69 24.49 -24.72
CA LYS A 483 15.79 25.59 -25.14
C LYS A 483 14.48 25.49 -24.38
N SER A 484 14.15 26.54 -23.63
CA SER A 484 12.88 26.64 -22.89
C SER A 484 11.69 26.73 -23.84
N MET A 485 10.61 26.00 -23.49
CA MET A 485 9.35 26.02 -24.23
C MET A 485 8.18 25.64 -23.32
N ASN A 486 6.95 25.97 -23.71
CA ASN A 486 5.78 25.49 -23.03
C ASN A 486 5.45 24.04 -23.42
N TYR A 487 4.61 23.38 -22.64
CA TYR A 487 4.24 21.98 -22.86
C TYR A 487 3.68 21.71 -24.25
N LYS A 488 2.78 22.58 -24.74
CA LYS A 488 2.18 22.45 -26.07
C LYS A 488 3.24 22.48 -27.18
N LEU A 489 4.14 23.47 -27.12
CA LEU A 489 5.22 23.60 -28.08
C LEU A 489 6.20 22.44 -28.04
N MET A 490 6.48 21.90 -26.83
CA MET A 490 7.30 20.70 -26.68
C MET A 490 6.69 19.51 -27.41
N ILE A 491 5.41 19.23 -27.19
CA ILE A 491 4.69 18.12 -27.83
C ILE A 491 4.66 18.29 -29.37
N GLU A 492 4.48 19.52 -29.86
CA GLU A 492 4.48 19.81 -31.30
C GLU A 492 5.89 19.73 -31.93
N THR A 493 6.93 20.01 -31.16
CA THR A 493 8.32 20.06 -31.64
C THR A 493 9.01 18.71 -31.64
N LEU A 494 8.74 17.85 -30.64
CA LEU A 494 9.41 16.55 -30.47
C LEU A 494 9.29 15.64 -31.71
N PRO A 495 8.13 15.49 -32.37
CA PRO A 495 8.00 14.62 -33.55
C PRO A 495 8.86 15.00 -34.76
N THR A 496 9.30 16.24 -34.82
CA THR A 496 10.11 16.74 -35.95
C THR A 496 11.62 16.56 -35.76
N LEU A 497 12.04 16.05 -34.58
CA LEU A 497 13.45 15.98 -34.22
C LEU A 497 14.04 14.60 -34.54
N ILE A 498 14.93 14.57 -35.55
CA ILE A 498 15.52 13.34 -36.12
C ILE A 498 16.80 12.88 -35.41
N LYS A 499 17.25 13.55 -34.34
CA LYS A 499 18.52 13.25 -33.64
C LYS A 499 18.28 13.05 -32.16
N ASN A 500 19.29 12.51 -31.44
CA ASN A 500 19.26 12.42 -29.98
C ASN A 500 18.85 13.76 -29.36
N LYS A 501 17.90 13.72 -28.44
CA LYS A 501 17.34 14.90 -27.79
C LYS A 501 17.34 14.73 -26.28
N SER A 502 17.74 15.78 -25.58
CA SER A 502 17.55 15.91 -24.17
C SER A 502 16.20 16.59 -23.90
N VAL A 503 15.35 15.97 -23.13
CA VAL A 503 14.12 16.55 -22.62
C VAL A 503 14.28 16.72 -21.12
N SER A 504 14.15 17.95 -20.64
CA SER A 504 14.22 18.22 -19.22
C SER A 504 13.09 19.12 -18.76
N ILE A 505 12.73 19.01 -17.50
CA ILE A 505 11.69 19.79 -16.87
C ILE A 505 12.19 20.35 -15.55
N ARG A 506 11.73 21.56 -15.21
CA ARG A 506 11.94 22.20 -13.92
C ARG A 506 10.60 22.58 -13.32
N TYR A 507 10.47 22.39 -12.02
CA TYR A 507 9.33 22.81 -11.24
C TYR A 507 9.72 24.00 -10.35
N GLY A 508 8.92 25.07 -10.41
CA GLY A 508 9.19 26.30 -9.66
C GLY A 508 10.53 26.98 -10.01
N ASN A 509 11.05 27.78 -9.08
CA ASN A 509 12.30 28.53 -9.28
C ASN A 509 13.55 27.66 -9.04
N HIS A 510 13.79 26.65 -9.88
CA HIS A 510 15.00 25.81 -9.92
C HIS A 510 15.16 24.78 -8.77
N GLN A 511 14.14 24.51 -7.98
CA GLN A 511 14.27 23.60 -6.82
C GLN A 511 14.25 22.11 -7.21
N MET A 512 13.49 21.72 -8.23
CA MET A 512 13.44 20.35 -8.72
C MET A 512 13.73 20.29 -10.22
N TYR A 513 14.43 19.24 -10.64
CA TYR A 513 14.86 19.07 -12.03
C TYR A 513 14.86 17.59 -12.40
N HIS A 514 14.32 17.25 -13.56
CA HIS A 514 14.39 15.91 -14.12
C HIS A 514 14.74 15.98 -15.61
N GLU A 515 15.57 15.05 -16.07
CA GLU A 515 16.03 14.98 -17.45
C GLU A 515 16.00 13.53 -17.96
N ILE A 516 15.54 13.37 -19.19
CA ILE A 516 15.67 12.12 -19.95
C ILE A 516 16.36 12.40 -21.28
N VAL A 517 16.96 11.37 -21.85
CA VAL A 517 17.55 11.43 -23.18
C VAL A 517 16.77 10.53 -24.14
N LEU A 518 16.14 11.14 -25.13
CA LEU A 518 15.55 10.42 -26.27
C LEU A 518 16.65 10.13 -27.27
N LYS A 519 17.02 8.89 -27.45
CA LYS A 519 18.07 8.43 -28.37
C LYS A 519 17.46 7.85 -29.63
N GLN A 520 18.00 8.20 -30.77
CA GLN A 520 17.66 7.51 -32.01
C GLN A 520 18.53 6.27 -32.15
N GLY A 521 17.92 5.09 -32.06
CA GLY A 521 18.56 3.82 -32.31
C GLY A 521 18.77 3.57 -33.81
N ASN A 522 19.78 2.81 -34.13
CA ASN A 522 20.04 2.34 -35.48
C ASN A 522 19.71 0.84 -35.62
N GLN A 523 19.88 0.27 -36.82
CA GLN A 523 19.60 -1.15 -37.05
C GLN A 523 20.47 -2.07 -36.19
N TRP A 524 21.71 -1.68 -35.89
CA TRP A 524 22.59 -2.47 -35.00
C TRP A 524 22.11 -2.44 -33.57
N ASP A 525 21.68 -1.29 -33.06
CA ASP A 525 21.08 -1.18 -31.72
C ASP A 525 19.86 -2.09 -31.58
N TYR A 526 19.03 -2.16 -32.62
CA TYR A 526 17.87 -3.05 -32.67
C TYR A 526 18.25 -4.55 -32.64
N ILE A 527 19.30 -4.93 -33.39
CA ILE A 527 19.82 -6.30 -33.38
C ILE A 527 20.40 -6.64 -32.01
N ILE A 528 21.21 -5.74 -31.42
CA ILE A 528 21.78 -5.90 -30.09
C ILE A 528 20.68 -6.08 -29.05
N ARG A 529 19.62 -5.26 -29.10
CA ARG A 529 18.44 -5.41 -28.23
C ARG A 529 17.86 -6.85 -28.30
N LYS A 530 17.66 -7.36 -29.51
CA LYS A 530 17.16 -8.72 -29.71
C LYS A 530 18.09 -9.79 -29.15
N CYS A 531 19.38 -9.63 -29.33
CA CYS A 531 20.39 -10.52 -28.75
C CYS A 531 20.39 -10.48 -27.21
N ILE A 532 20.28 -9.29 -26.61
CA ILE A 532 20.17 -9.11 -25.16
C ILE A 532 18.90 -9.79 -24.64
N ASN A 533 17.77 -9.62 -25.33
CA ASN A 533 16.51 -10.28 -24.94
C ASN A 533 16.63 -11.81 -24.94
N ILE A 534 17.26 -12.38 -25.99
CA ILE A 534 17.48 -13.82 -26.07
C ILE A 534 18.41 -14.28 -24.94
N TYR A 535 19.50 -13.55 -24.70
CA TYR A 535 20.44 -13.85 -23.60
C TYR A 535 19.73 -13.82 -22.24
N ASN A 536 18.94 -12.77 -21.97
CA ASN A 536 18.19 -12.63 -20.72
C ASN A 536 17.19 -13.79 -20.53
N LYS A 537 16.48 -14.20 -21.59
CA LYS A 537 15.57 -15.35 -21.55
C LYS A 537 16.30 -16.66 -21.21
N ILE A 538 17.43 -16.93 -21.86
CA ILE A 538 18.25 -18.12 -21.58
C ILE A 538 18.77 -18.07 -20.15
N SER A 539 19.34 -16.95 -19.75
CA SER A 539 19.86 -16.75 -18.40
C SER A 539 18.80 -16.95 -17.32
N TYR A 540 17.58 -16.43 -17.54
CA TYR A 540 16.45 -16.64 -16.64
C TYR A 540 16.08 -18.12 -16.50
N VAL A 541 15.98 -18.85 -17.63
CA VAL A 541 15.65 -20.29 -17.62
C VAL A 541 16.66 -21.09 -16.82
N LEU A 542 17.95 -20.79 -16.99
CA LEU A 542 19.02 -21.46 -16.24
C LEU A 542 18.93 -21.19 -14.74
N HIS A 543 18.71 -19.92 -14.34
CA HIS A 543 18.58 -19.56 -12.93
C HIS A 543 17.28 -20.08 -12.30
N LYS A 544 16.18 -20.09 -13.06
CA LYS A 544 14.92 -20.71 -12.63
C LYS A 544 15.12 -22.20 -12.31
N SER A 545 15.93 -22.91 -13.12
CA SER A 545 16.26 -24.31 -12.85
C SER A 545 17.05 -24.47 -11.55
N LYS A 546 18.01 -23.58 -11.27
CA LYS A 546 18.76 -23.56 -9.99
C LYS A 546 17.82 -23.35 -8.80
N TYR A 547 16.95 -22.35 -8.86
CA TYR A 547 15.98 -22.06 -7.78
C TYR A 547 14.97 -23.20 -7.59
N ARG A 548 14.53 -23.83 -8.70
CA ARG A 548 13.67 -25.01 -8.62
C ARG A 548 14.34 -26.18 -7.89
N ILE A 549 15.64 -26.37 -8.05
CA ILE A 549 16.38 -27.38 -7.29
C ILE A 549 16.34 -27.02 -5.79
N GLY A 550 16.58 -25.75 -5.43
CA GLY A 550 16.48 -25.26 -4.06
C GLY A 550 15.11 -25.48 -3.45
N PHE A 551 14.05 -25.15 -4.21
CA PHE A 551 12.66 -25.43 -3.81
C PHE A 551 12.42 -26.92 -3.57
N ASN A 552 12.82 -27.78 -4.50
CA ASN A 552 12.64 -29.22 -4.35
C ASN A 552 13.39 -29.79 -3.13
N LEU A 553 14.52 -29.19 -2.78
CA LEU A 553 15.26 -29.55 -1.56
C LEU A 553 14.49 -29.08 -0.30
N ALA A 554 13.94 -27.87 -0.31
CA ALA A 554 13.11 -27.34 0.78
C ALA A 554 11.86 -28.20 1.02
N GLN A 555 11.26 -28.76 -0.04
CA GLN A 555 10.07 -29.64 0.08
C GLN A 555 10.31 -30.87 0.98
N LYS A 556 11.56 -31.32 1.17
CA LYS A 556 11.89 -32.42 2.09
C LYS A 556 11.61 -32.07 3.57
N TYR A 557 11.51 -30.80 3.88
CA TYR A 557 11.26 -30.30 5.24
C TYR A 557 9.82 -29.82 5.43
N ARG A 558 8.97 -30.01 4.44
CA ARG A 558 7.54 -29.69 4.51
C ARG A 558 6.85 -30.66 5.45
N TYR A 559 5.88 -30.18 6.23
CA TYR A 559 5.05 -31.04 7.06
C TYR A 559 4.27 -32.04 6.17
N LYS A 560 4.12 -33.26 6.67
CA LYS A 560 3.32 -34.27 5.97
C LYS A 560 1.85 -33.86 6.06
N GLY A 561 1.20 -33.77 4.91
CA GLY A 561 -0.22 -33.40 4.83
C GLY A 561 -0.49 -32.00 4.27
N PHE A 562 0.58 -31.23 3.98
CA PHE A 562 0.48 -29.89 3.37
C PHE A 562 1.06 -29.86 1.95
#